data_ed6e1bbaaf776c855c37e3309b1d9b97
#
_entry.id   ed6e1bbaaf776c855c37e3309b1d9b97
#
_cell.length_a   1.000
_cell.length_b   1.000
_cell.length_c   1.000
_cell.angle_alpha   90.00
_cell.angle_beta   90.00
_cell.angle_gamma   90.00
#
_symmetry.space_group_name_H-M   'P 1'
#
loop_
_entity.id
_entity.type
_entity.pdbx_description
1 polymer ?
#
loop_
_entity_poly.entity_id
_entity_poly.type
_entity_poly.pdbx_seq_one_letter_code
_entity_poly.pdbx_strand_id
1 'polypeptide(L)'
;MIESRFSVALAAVAFAAFAASSASAADSVKGSADAGATKAAVCTACHGVNGNSTNPEWPVLAGQNAAYIREQLAMFKARKRNNPVMQPIVDPLTDQDVADLAAYFSAQTPTGGEADPSYWKDGEALYRSGDAKRGIPACTACHGPAGQGNAGAGYPALRAQHSVYTVKQLQDYLTKNRYRDASDANTVYTTRNSVMMTTIASRLTPEDIRNLASYLQGLR
;
A
#
# COMPACT_ATOMS: atom_id res chain seq x y z
N MET A 1 80.65 -2.41 27.61
CA MET A 1 79.82 -3.54 27.23
C MET A 1 78.48 -3.35 27.98
N ILE A 2 77.47 -2.89 27.27
CA ILE A 2 76.14 -2.59 27.78
C ILE A 2 75.18 -3.51 27.04
N GLU A 3 74.62 -4.52 27.70
CA GLU A 3 73.64 -5.39 27.15
C GLU A 3 72.27 -4.76 27.30
N SER A 4 71.64 -4.46 26.17
CA SER A 4 70.26 -3.97 26.11
C SER A 4 69.29 -5.17 26.02
N ARG A 5 68.49 -5.36 27.06
CA ARG A 5 67.42 -6.38 27.09
C ARG A 5 66.12 -5.74 26.50
N PHE A 6 65.78 -6.16 25.31
CA PHE A 6 64.44 -5.84 24.70
C PHE A 6 63.38 -6.78 25.31
N SER A 7 62.49 -6.24 26.13
CA SER A 7 61.27 -6.95 26.56
C SER A 7 60.20 -6.83 25.48
N VAL A 8 59.84 -7.94 24.89
CA VAL A 8 58.70 -8.02 23.96
C VAL A 8 57.41 -8.16 24.79
N ALA A 9 56.58 -7.14 24.83
CA ALA A 9 55.27 -7.21 25.41
C ALA A 9 54.31 -7.85 24.40
N LEU A 10 53.78 -9.04 24.70
CA LEU A 10 52.73 -9.71 23.97
C LEU A 10 51.40 -9.03 24.30
N ALA A 11 50.85 -8.25 23.37
CA ALA A 11 49.50 -7.71 23.47
C ALA A 11 48.48 -8.78 23.06
N ALA A 12 47.72 -9.30 24.01
CA ALA A 12 46.59 -10.18 23.75
C ALA A 12 45.42 -9.39 23.19
N VAL A 13 45.14 -9.55 21.92
CA VAL A 13 43.93 -9.00 21.28
C VAL A 13 42.75 -9.88 21.65
N ALA A 14 41.89 -9.42 22.54
CA ALA A 14 40.62 -10.04 22.87
C ALA A 14 39.64 -9.84 21.70
N PHE A 15 39.36 -10.90 20.96
CA PHE A 15 38.27 -10.94 19.98
C PHE A 15 36.94 -10.96 20.74
N ALA A 16 36.26 -9.82 20.83
CA ALA A 16 34.89 -9.77 21.28
C ALA A 16 33.99 -10.37 20.17
N ALA A 17 33.47 -11.57 20.40
CA ALA A 17 32.48 -12.19 19.55
C ALA A 17 31.19 -11.37 19.63
N PHE A 18 30.92 -10.55 18.60
CA PHE A 18 29.62 -9.93 18.41
C PHE A 18 28.62 -11.04 18.06
N ALA A 19 27.83 -11.46 19.05
CA ALA A 19 26.67 -12.28 18.80
C ALA A 19 25.68 -11.44 17.98
N ALA A 20 25.66 -11.65 16.67
CA ALA A 20 24.63 -11.13 15.79
C ALA A 20 23.31 -11.77 16.25
N SER A 21 22.50 -11.02 17.02
CA SER A 21 21.11 -11.37 17.26
C SER A 21 20.41 -11.39 15.91
N SER A 22 20.19 -12.58 15.35
CA SER A 22 19.31 -12.80 14.21
C SER A 22 17.93 -12.30 14.66
N ALA A 23 17.56 -11.10 14.24
CA ALA A 23 16.17 -10.67 14.32
C ALA A 23 15.38 -11.71 13.49
N SER A 24 14.68 -12.61 14.18
CA SER A 24 13.73 -13.52 13.60
C SER A 24 12.74 -12.63 12.83
N ALA A 25 12.78 -12.66 11.50
CA ALA A 25 11.67 -12.19 10.70
C ALA A 25 10.47 -12.97 11.22
N ALA A 26 9.54 -12.29 11.90
CA ALA A 26 8.31 -12.90 12.34
C ALA A 26 7.72 -13.62 11.12
N ASP A 27 7.62 -14.95 11.18
CA ASP A 27 7.07 -15.75 10.11
C ASP A 27 5.72 -15.17 9.75
N SER A 28 5.64 -14.49 8.61
CA SER A 28 4.39 -13.88 8.17
C SER A 28 3.42 -15.02 7.93
N VAL A 29 2.31 -15.03 8.68
CA VAL A 29 1.27 -16.05 8.58
C VAL A 29 0.93 -16.29 7.11
N LYS A 30 1.09 -17.53 6.64
CA LYS A 30 0.81 -17.90 5.24
C LYS A 30 -0.70 -17.94 5.05
N GLY A 31 -1.21 -17.18 4.08
CA GLY A 31 -2.63 -17.16 3.74
C GLY A 31 -2.99 -18.28 2.74
N SER A 32 -4.24 -18.76 2.84
CA SER A 32 -4.87 -19.68 1.89
C SER A 32 -6.00 -18.97 1.16
N ALA A 33 -5.96 -18.96 -0.18
CA ALA A 33 -7.03 -18.38 -0.98
C ALA A 33 -8.36 -19.13 -0.81
N ASP A 34 -8.33 -20.45 -0.66
CA ASP A 34 -9.55 -21.26 -0.44
C ASP A 34 -10.21 -20.95 0.90
N ALA A 35 -9.39 -20.84 1.97
CA ALA A 35 -9.90 -20.41 3.27
C ALA A 35 -10.41 -18.96 3.21
N GLY A 36 -9.74 -18.09 2.48
CA GLY A 36 -10.13 -16.71 2.25
C GLY A 36 -11.46 -16.60 1.51
N ALA A 37 -11.74 -17.47 0.53
CA ALA A 37 -13.00 -17.49 -0.20
C ALA A 37 -14.20 -17.67 0.74
N THR A 38 -14.10 -18.58 1.69
CA THR A 38 -15.16 -18.82 2.70
C THR A 38 -15.36 -17.59 3.61
N LYS A 39 -14.26 -16.94 4.01
CA LYS A 39 -14.27 -15.77 4.90
C LYS A 39 -14.71 -14.48 4.20
N ALA A 40 -14.55 -14.41 2.86
CA ALA A 40 -14.87 -13.23 2.07
C ALA A 40 -16.36 -12.89 1.99
N ALA A 41 -17.27 -13.77 2.44
CA ALA A 41 -18.72 -13.56 2.35
C ALA A 41 -19.16 -12.20 2.94
N VAL A 42 -18.65 -11.81 4.10
CA VAL A 42 -18.95 -10.52 4.73
C VAL A 42 -18.41 -9.33 3.91
N CYS A 43 -17.30 -9.51 3.19
CA CYS A 43 -16.67 -8.47 2.38
C CYS A 43 -17.42 -8.23 1.07
N THR A 44 -18.00 -9.31 0.48
CA THR A 44 -18.66 -9.27 -0.83
C THR A 44 -19.92 -8.42 -0.83
N ALA A 45 -20.58 -8.23 0.32
CA ALA A 45 -21.76 -7.37 0.46
C ALA A 45 -21.47 -5.92 -0.02
N CYS A 46 -20.27 -5.44 0.20
CA CYS A 46 -19.83 -4.10 -0.20
C CYS A 46 -18.83 -4.14 -1.37
N HIS A 47 -17.84 -5.03 -1.30
CA HIS A 47 -16.77 -5.09 -2.29
C HIS A 47 -17.10 -5.96 -3.52
N GLY A 48 -18.32 -6.48 -3.60
CA GLY A 48 -18.80 -7.26 -4.74
C GLY A 48 -18.23 -8.68 -4.80
N VAL A 49 -18.77 -9.46 -5.73
CA VAL A 49 -18.32 -10.84 -5.96
C VAL A 49 -16.84 -10.82 -6.38
N ASN A 50 -16.05 -11.69 -5.77
CA ASN A 50 -14.61 -11.78 -6.01
C ASN A 50 -13.86 -10.44 -5.81
N GLY A 51 -14.42 -9.53 -5.02
CA GLY A 51 -13.81 -8.22 -4.78
C GLY A 51 -13.97 -7.22 -5.94
N ASN A 52 -14.89 -7.46 -6.85
CA ASN A 52 -15.25 -6.55 -7.94
C ASN A 52 -16.49 -5.74 -7.55
N SER A 53 -16.28 -4.66 -6.78
CA SER A 53 -17.34 -3.76 -6.38
C SER A 53 -18.04 -3.12 -7.57
N THR A 54 -19.36 -2.99 -7.50
CA THR A 54 -20.16 -2.22 -8.45
C THR A 54 -20.48 -0.81 -7.94
N ASN A 55 -20.26 -0.56 -6.64
CA ASN A 55 -20.42 0.77 -6.07
C ASN A 55 -19.09 1.54 -6.19
N PRO A 56 -19.07 2.71 -6.85
CA PRO A 56 -17.84 3.45 -7.12
C PRO A 56 -17.17 4.02 -5.86
N GLU A 57 -17.86 4.11 -4.74
CA GLU A 57 -17.28 4.57 -3.46
C GLU A 57 -16.51 3.46 -2.73
N TRP A 58 -16.82 2.20 -3.03
CA TRP A 58 -16.19 1.04 -2.40
C TRP A 58 -15.12 0.45 -3.31
N PRO A 59 -13.89 0.24 -2.80
CA PRO A 59 -12.81 -0.16 -3.68
C PRO A 59 -12.98 -1.56 -4.24
N VAL A 60 -12.49 -1.72 -5.48
CA VAL A 60 -12.17 -3.02 -6.06
C VAL A 60 -11.00 -3.61 -5.25
N LEU A 61 -11.18 -4.83 -4.75
CA LEU A 61 -10.15 -5.59 -4.02
C LEU A 61 -9.50 -6.66 -4.91
N ALA A 62 -10.17 -7.06 -6.00
CA ALA A 62 -9.69 -8.04 -6.95
C ALA A 62 -8.31 -7.64 -7.50
N GLY A 63 -7.36 -8.58 -7.49
CA GLY A 63 -6.01 -8.36 -8.00
C GLY A 63 -5.16 -7.37 -7.23
N GLN A 64 -5.59 -6.96 -6.03
CA GLN A 64 -4.78 -6.10 -5.16
C GLN A 64 -3.67 -6.92 -4.50
N ASN A 65 -2.49 -6.34 -4.32
CA ASN A 65 -1.36 -7.00 -3.68
C ASN A 65 -1.68 -7.48 -2.27
N ALA A 66 -1.44 -8.77 -1.99
CA ALA A 66 -1.74 -9.37 -0.69
C ALA A 66 -1.06 -8.63 0.48
N ALA A 67 0.20 -8.21 0.31
CA ALA A 67 0.92 -7.43 1.31
C ALA A 67 0.21 -6.10 1.60
N TYR A 68 -0.29 -5.42 0.56
CA TYR A 68 -1.03 -4.17 0.72
C TYR A 68 -2.39 -4.38 1.39
N ILE A 69 -3.13 -5.45 1.04
CA ILE A 69 -4.40 -5.78 1.73
C ILE A 69 -4.14 -6.01 3.22
N ARG A 70 -3.14 -6.82 3.57
CA ARG A 70 -2.76 -7.07 4.96
C ARG A 70 -2.45 -5.78 5.72
N GLU A 71 -1.62 -4.92 5.13
CA GLU A 71 -1.26 -3.63 5.72
C GLU A 71 -2.50 -2.78 5.97
N GLN A 72 -3.40 -2.67 4.99
CA GLN A 72 -4.58 -1.82 5.11
C GLN A 72 -5.57 -2.35 6.16
N LEU A 73 -5.80 -3.66 6.22
CA LEU A 73 -6.65 -4.27 7.26
C LEU A 73 -6.04 -4.06 8.66
N ALA A 74 -4.73 -4.23 8.81
CA ALA A 74 -4.02 -3.95 10.05
C ALA A 74 -4.10 -2.47 10.45
N MET A 75 -4.00 -1.55 9.49
CA MET A 75 -4.12 -0.11 9.73
C MET A 75 -5.53 0.29 10.19
N PHE A 76 -6.59 -0.30 9.62
CA PHE A 76 -7.96 -0.09 10.07
C PHE A 76 -8.14 -0.62 11.50
N LYS A 77 -7.68 -1.84 11.77
CA LYS A 77 -7.77 -2.48 13.09
C LYS A 77 -7.03 -1.68 14.16
N ALA A 78 -5.86 -1.15 13.84
CA ALA A 78 -5.06 -0.30 14.72
C ALA A 78 -5.55 1.15 14.81
N ARG A 79 -6.67 1.51 14.15
CA ARG A 79 -7.19 2.91 14.06
C ARG A 79 -6.24 3.89 13.36
N LYS A 80 -5.17 3.41 12.74
CA LYS A 80 -4.18 4.23 12.01
C LYS A 80 -4.65 4.64 10.61
N ARG A 81 -5.68 3.99 10.08
CA ARG A 81 -6.44 4.41 8.90
C ARG A 81 -7.88 4.57 9.32
N ASN A 82 -8.35 5.82 9.38
CA ASN A 82 -9.72 6.09 9.84
C ASN A 82 -10.74 5.73 8.75
N ASN A 83 -11.63 4.81 9.07
CA ASN A 83 -12.83 4.52 8.29
C ASN A 83 -13.88 3.86 9.20
N PRO A 84 -14.94 4.59 9.57
CA PRO A 84 -15.95 4.11 10.52
C PRO A 84 -16.73 2.90 9.99
N VAL A 85 -16.76 2.66 8.68
CA VAL A 85 -17.42 1.49 8.09
C VAL A 85 -16.52 0.26 8.19
N MET A 86 -15.22 0.40 7.87
CA MET A 86 -14.30 -0.74 7.86
C MET A 86 -13.86 -1.19 9.25
N GLN A 87 -13.76 -0.27 10.20
CA GLN A 87 -13.27 -0.57 11.55
C GLN A 87 -14.02 -1.71 12.24
N PRO A 88 -15.37 -1.67 12.37
CA PRO A 88 -16.10 -2.76 13.02
C PRO A 88 -16.03 -4.10 12.25
N ILE A 89 -15.80 -4.05 10.94
CA ILE A 89 -15.68 -5.26 10.11
C ILE A 89 -14.32 -5.95 10.34
N VAL A 90 -13.26 -5.18 10.53
CA VAL A 90 -11.91 -5.74 10.70
C VAL A 90 -11.59 -6.11 12.14
N ASP A 91 -12.29 -5.56 13.12
CA ASP A 91 -12.04 -5.80 14.55
C ASP A 91 -12.02 -7.29 14.94
N PRO A 92 -12.97 -8.13 14.49
CA PRO A 92 -13.00 -9.53 14.84
C PRO A 92 -11.99 -10.40 14.08
N LEU A 93 -11.35 -9.89 13.02
CA LEU A 93 -10.43 -10.68 12.19
C LEU A 93 -9.17 -11.06 12.96
N THR A 94 -8.80 -12.33 12.90
CA THR A 94 -7.49 -12.82 13.35
C THR A 94 -6.41 -12.51 12.28
N ASP A 95 -5.14 -12.66 12.66
CA ASP A 95 -4.04 -12.51 11.70
C ASP A 95 -4.11 -13.55 10.58
N GLN A 96 -4.61 -14.77 10.88
CA GLN A 96 -4.85 -15.79 9.88
C GLN A 96 -5.99 -15.40 8.94
N ASP A 97 -7.08 -14.79 9.45
CA ASP A 97 -8.17 -14.32 8.60
C ASP A 97 -7.70 -13.23 7.64
N VAL A 98 -6.91 -12.29 8.14
CA VAL A 98 -6.28 -11.24 7.32
C VAL A 98 -5.38 -11.84 6.24
N ALA A 99 -4.59 -12.88 6.57
CA ALA A 99 -3.72 -13.56 5.63
C ALA A 99 -4.51 -14.27 4.52
N ASP A 100 -5.57 -14.99 4.91
CA ASP A 100 -6.40 -15.76 3.99
C ASP A 100 -7.21 -14.85 3.06
N LEU A 101 -7.83 -13.79 3.59
CA LEU A 101 -8.54 -12.79 2.80
C LEU A 101 -7.60 -12.08 1.82
N ALA A 102 -6.38 -11.74 2.23
CA ALA A 102 -5.39 -11.14 1.37
C ALA A 102 -4.97 -12.09 0.23
N ALA A 103 -4.78 -13.37 0.53
CA ALA A 103 -4.48 -14.39 -0.48
C ALA A 103 -5.65 -14.55 -1.48
N TYR A 104 -6.89 -14.58 -0.97
CA TYR A 104 -8.07 -14.71 -1.82
C TYR A 104 -8.23 -13.54 -2.79
N PHE A 105 -8.29 -12.30 -2.29
CA PHE A 105 -8.53 -11.14 -3.14
C PHE A 105 -7.37 -10.85 -4.10
N SER A 106 -6.14 -11.14 -3.72
CA SER A 106 -4.99 -10.97 -4.61
C SER A 106 -4.98 -11.93 -5.80
N ALA A 107 -5.62 -13.08 -5.66
CA ALA A 107 -5.77 -14.07 -6.74
C ALA A 107 -6.93 -13.76 -7.69
N GLN A 108 -7.79 -12.80 -7.36
CA GLN A 108 -8.95 -12.47 -8.21
C GLN A 108 -8.55 -11.57 -9.39
N THR A 109 -9.31 -11.67 -10.48
CA THR A 109 -9.12 -10.81 -11.65
C THR A 109 -9.98 -9.55 -11.51
N PRO A 110 -9.41 -8.34 -11.56
CA PRO A 110 -10.18 -7.11 -11.56
C PRO A 110 -10.90 -6.93 -12.91
N THR A 111 -12.18 -6.58 -12.88
CA THR A 111 -12.97 -6.34 -14.09
C THR A 111 -12.86 -4.90 -14.61
N GLY A 112 -12.69 -3.94 -13.69
CA GLY A 112 -12.57 -2.52 -14.03
C GLY A 112 -13.83 -1.90 -14.62
N GLY A 113 -13.74 -0.60 -14.88
CA GLY A 113 -14.72 0.19 -15.62
C GLY A 113 -14.10 0.81 -16.86
N GLU A 114 -14.87 1.60 -17.60
CA GLU A 114 -14.34 2.36 -18.72
C GLU A 114 -13.76 3.70 -18.25
N ALA A 115 -12.67 4.13 -18.90
CA ALA A 115 -12.14 5.46 -18.71
C ALA A 115 -13.05 6.50 -19.39
N ASP A 116 -13.21 7.67 -18.81
CA ASP A 116 -13.95 8.76 -19.46
C ASP A 116 -13.17 9.25 -20.70
N PRO A 117 -13.79 9.23 -21.87
CA PRO A 117 -13.13 9.59 -23.12
C PRO A 117 -12.67 11.05 -23.19
N SER A 118 -13.22 11.93 -22.35
CA SER A 118 -12.95 13.37 -22.41
C SER A 118 -11.58 13.74 -21.84
N TYR A 119 -11.04 12.96 -20.86
CA TYR A 119 -9.85 13.37 -20.13
C TYR A 119 -8.90 12.25 -19.69
N TRP A 120 -9.15 10.99 -20.06
CA TRP A 120 -8.26 9.88 -19.68
C TRP A 120 -6.84 9.99 -20.29
N LYS A 121 -6.72 10.65 -21.47
CA LYS A 121 -5.43 10.81 -22.16
C LYS A 121 -4.45 11.67 -21.37
N ASP A 122 -4.93 12.73 -20.73
CA ASP A 122 -4.09 13.58 -19.88
C ASP A 122 -3.69 12.81 -18.61
N GLY A 123 -4.59 11.98 -18.10
CA GLY A 123 -4.29 11.04 -17.00
C GLY A 123 -3.23 10.01 -17.39
N GLU A 124 -3.31 9.46 -18.61
CA GLU A 124 -2.29 8.56 -19.15
C GLU A 124 -0.94 9.25 -19.27
N ALA A 125 -0.89 10.44 -19.85
CA ALA A 125 0.34 11.20 -20.03
C ALA A 125 1.01 11.46 -18.67
N LEU A 126 0.24 11.92 -17.68
CA LEU A 126 0.75 12.16 -16.33
C LEU A 126 1.18 10.86 -15.64
N TYR A 127 0.40 9.78 -15.77
CA TYR A 127 0.73 8.48 -15.19
C TYR A 127 2.05 7.93 -15.73
N ARG A 128 2.26 8.00 -17.04
CA ARG A 128 3.42 7.41 -17.73
C ARG A 128 4.68 8.26 -17.63
N SER A 129 4.53 9.59 -17.69
CA SER A 129 5.67 10.51 -17.83
C SER A 129 5.89 11.39 -16.59
N GLY A 130 4.88 11.55 -15.72
CA GLY A 130 4.93 12.54 -14.65
C GLY A 130 4.96 13.98 -15.19
N ASP A 131 5.39 14.91 -14.34
CA ASP A 131 5.64 16.31 -14.69
C ASP A 131 6.88 16.82 -13.96
N ALA A 132 8.01 16.83 -14.65
CA ALA A 132 9.29 17.21 -14.08
C ALA A 132 9.30 18.69 -13.61
N LYS A 133 8.55 19.58 -14.27
CA LYS A 133 8.48 21.01 -13.89
C LYS A 133 7.80 21.20 -12.54
N ARG A 134 6.77 20.39 -12.27
CA ARG A 134 6.06 20.38 -10.99
C ARG A 134 6.67 19.39 -9.98
N GLY A 135 7.71 18.64 -10.37
CA GLY A 135 8.36 17.63 -9.54
C GLY A 135 7.45 16.41 -9.27
N ILE A 136 6.55 16.09 -10.21
CA ILE A 136 5.68 14.91 -10.13
C ILE A 136 6.39 13.76 -10.86
N PRO A 137 6.80 12.69 -10.16
CA PRO A 137 7.40 11.52 -10.81
C PRO A 137 6.36 10.76 -11.63
N ALA A 138 6.80 10.01 -12.64
CA ALA A 138 5.94 9.07 -13.34
C ALA A 138 5.38 8.02 -12.36
N CYS A 139 4.06 7.85 -12.33
CA CYS A 139 3.40 6.89 -11.43
C CYS A 139 3.80 5.45 -11.76
N THR A 140 4.11 5.19 -13.04
CA THR A 140 4.63 3.90 -13.54
C THR A 140 5.89 3.43 -12.81
N ALA A 141 6.73 4.34 -12.32
CA ALA A 141 7.99 4.01 -11.64
C ALA A 141 7.77 3.16 -10.38
N CYS A 142 6.65 3.36 -9.68
CA CYS A 142 6.30 2.64 -8.47
C CYS A 142 5.13 1.67 -8.69
N HIS A 143 4.11 2.10 -9.44
CA HIS A 143 2.89 1.33 -9.62
C HIS A 143 2.88 0.43 -10.86
N GLY A 144 3.97 0.45 -11.64
CA GLY A 144 4.14 -0.35 -12.85
C GLY A 144 3.38 0.18 -14.07
N PRO A 145 3.78 -0.20 -15.29
CA PRO A 145 3.22 0.33 -16.52
C PRO A 145 1.75 -0.05 -16.76
N ALA A 146 1.31 -1.18 -16.23
CA ALA A 146 -0.08 -1.64 -16.25
C ALA A 146 -0.78 -1.43 -14.90
N GLY A 147 -0.25 -0.62 -13.99
CA GLY A 147 -0.87 -0.32 -12.71
C GLY A 147 -0.99 -1.52 -11.75
N GLN A 148 -0.18 -2.56 -11.94
CA GLN A 148 -0.22 -3.78 -11.13
C GLN A 148 0.41 -3.61 -9.74
N GLY A 149 1.09 -2.49 -9.49
CA GLY A 149 1.81 -2.22 -8.25
C GLY A 149 3.11 -3.01 -8.12
N ASN A 150 3.67 -2.99 -6.93
CA ASN A 150 4.84 -3.78 -6.54
C ASN A 150 4.66 -4.30 -5.11
N ALA A 151 4.33 -5.57 -4.98
CA ALA A 151 4.06 -6.20 -3.69
C ALA A 151 5.28 -6.17 -2.74
N GLY A 152 6.49 -6.37 -3.28
CA GLY A 152 7.73 -6.37 -2.48
C GLY A 152 8.07 -4.99 -1.90
N ALA A 153 7.66 -3.91 -2.56
CA ALA A 153 7.84 -2.54 -2.08
C ALA A 153 6.61 -1.99 -1.33
N GLY A 154 5.52 -2.77 -1.23
CA GLY A 154 4.26 -2.34 -0.62
C GLY A 154 3.48 -1.33 -1.47
N TYR A 155 3.76 -1.24 -2.78
CA TYR A 155 3.01 -0.35 -3.67
C TYR A 155 1.76 -1.04 -4.20
N PRO A 156 0.56 -0.43 -4.00
CA PRO A 156 -0.69 -1.05 -4.41
C PRO A 156 -0.87 -1.14 -5.94
N ALA A 157 -1.68 -2.11 -6.36
CA ALA A 157 -2.27 -2.08 -7.68
C ALA A 157 -3.27 -0.91 -7.77
N LEU A 158 -3.25 -0.21 -8.90
CA LEU A 158 -4.11 0.94 -9.19
C LEU A 158 -5.07 0.67 -10.35
N ARG A 159 -4.75 -0.32 -11.19
CA ARG A 159 -5.54 -0.68 -12.37
C ARG A 159 -6.96 -1.09 -11.99
N ALA A 160 -7.89 -0.79 -12.87
CA ALA A 160 -9.28 -1.21 -12.74
C ALA A 160 -9.99 -0.70 -11.47
N GLN A 161 -9.38 0.29 -10.77
CA GLN A 161 -9.97 0.86 -9.56
C GLN A 161 -10.99 1.95 -9.93
N HIS A 162 -12.09 2.02 -9.20
CA HIS A 162 -13.09 3.06 -9.38
C HIS A 162 -12.49 4.47 -9.33
N SER A 163 -12.87 5.29 -10.31
CA SER A 163 -12.40 6.69 -10.37
C SER A 163 -12.82 7.49 -9.13
N VAL A 164 -14.06 7.32 -8.67
CA VAL A 164 -14.55 7.99 -7.43
C VAL A 164 -13.69 7.63 -6.22
N TYR A 165 -13.42 6.34 -6.03
CA TYR A 165 -12.55 5.90 -4.94
C TYR A 165 -11.12 6.42 -5.10
N THR A 166 -10.57 6.43 -6.31
CA THR A 166 -9.22 6.94 -6.59
C THR A 166 -9.11 8.42 -6.30
N VAL A 167 -10.08 9.23 -6.76
CA VAL A 167 -10.18 10.67 -6.43
C VAL A 167 -10.15 10.87 -4.92
N LYS A 168 -11.03 10.17 -4.21
CA LYS A 168 -11.08 10.25 -2.74
C LYS A 168 -9.73 9.93 -2.10
N GLN A 169 -9.06 8.86 -2.55
CA GLN A 169 -7.78 8.46 -1.94
C GLN A 169 -6.66 9.48 -2.20
N LEU A 170 -6.57 10.06 -3.40
CA LEU A 170 -5.60 11.11 -3.71
C LEU A 170 -5.89 12.38 -2.89
N GLN A 171 -7.16 12.75 -2.72
CA GLN A 171 -7.57 13.85 -1.84
C GLN A 171 -7.26 13.56 -0.36
N ASP A 172 -7.48 12.33 0.09
CA ASP A 172 -7.16 11.91 1.46
C ASP A 172 -5.64 11.96 1.74
N TYR A 173 -4.80 11.71 0.74
CA TYR A 173 -3.36 11.94 0.83
C TYR A 173 -3.02 13.44 0.86
N LEU A 174 -3.61 14.23 -0.04
CA LEU A 174 -3.41 15.67 -0.12
C LEU A 174 -3.75 16.37 1.21
N THR A 175 -4.86 16.01 1.82
CA THR A 175 -5.36 16.58 3.09
C THR A 175 -4.81 15.87 4.33
N LYS A 176 -3.98 14.84 4.15
CA LYS A 176 -3.46 13.96 5.21
C LYS A 176 -4.54 13.21 6.00
N ASN A 177 -5.77 13.12 5.48
CA ASN A 177 -6.86 12.43 6.15
C ASN A 177 -6.74 10.91 6.12
N ARG A 178 -6.03 10.34 5.12
CA ARG A 178 -5.96 8.90 4.95
C ARG A 178 -5.45 8.15 6.19
N TYR A 179 -4.50 8.73 6.89
CA TYR A 179 -3.89 8.16 8.09
C TYR A 179 -4.02 9.06 9.31
N ARG A 180 -5.07 9.86 9.35
CA ARG A 180 -5.41 10.67 10.51
C ARG A 180 -5.99 9.77 11.60
N ASP A 181 -5.56 9.96 12.83
CA ASP A 181 -6.10 9.26 13.98
C ASP A 181 -7.59 9.59 14.17
N ALA A 182 -8.39 8.56 14.48
CA ALA A 182 -9.83 8.74 14.68
C ALA A 182 -10.16 9.45 16.00
N SER A 183 -9.29 9.29 17.02
CA SER A 183 -9.46 9.85 18.35
C SER A 183 -8.72 11.17 18.57
N ASP A 184 -7.69 11.44 17.76
CA ASP A 184 -6.91 12.68 17.81
C ASP A 184 -6.64 13.21 16.39
N ALA A 185 -7.42 14.20 15.99
CA ALA A 185 -7.32 14.82 14.66
C ALA A 185 -5.96 15.51 14.38
N ASN A 186 -5.14 15.75 15.38
CA ASN A 186 -3.80 16.32 15.23
C ASN A 186 -2.74 15.25 14.94
N THR A 187 -3.05 13.99 15.26
CA THR A 187 -2.14 12.87 15.00
C THR A 187 -2.34 12.31 13.60
N VAL A 188 -1.28 12.29 12.79
CA VAL A 188 -1.24 11.64 11.48
C VAL A 188 -0.16 10.56 11.49
N TYR A 189 -0.58 9.32 11.30
CA TYR A 189 0.36 8.20 11.21
C TYR A 189 1.12 8.25 9.89
N THR A 190 2.42 8.07 9.96
CA THR A 190 3.29 8.10 8.78
C THR A 190 3.97 6.76 8.58
N THR A 191 3.94 6.29 7.35
CA THR A 191 4.80 5.22 6.85
C THR A 191 5.66 5.79 5.72
N ARG A 192 6.71 5.10 5.33
CA ARG A 192 7.51 5.51 4.17
C ARG A 192 6.64 5.78 2.94
N ASN A 193 5.71 4.87 2.65
CA ASN A 193 4.85 4.97 1.48
C ASN A 193 3.80 6.09 1.62
N SER A 194 3.27 6.33 2.83
CA SER A 194 2.33 7.42 3.05
C SER A 194 2.99 8.79 2.89
N VAL A 195 4.22 8.97 3.35
CA VAL A 195 4.98 10.22 3.18
C VAL A 195 5.25 10.49 1.70
N MET A 196 5.68 9.47 0.94
CA MET A 196 5.88 9.62 -0.50
C MET A 196 4.59 10.01 -1.22
N MET A 197 3.49 9.30 -0.97
CA MET A 197 2.21 9.58 -1.64
C MET A 197 1.63 10.93 -1.24
N THR A 198 1.76 11.34 0.02
CA THR A 198 1.36 12.70 0.48
C THR A 198 2.17 13.77 -0.26
N THR A 199 3.49 13.58 -0.39
CA THR A 199 4.36 14.51 -1.12
C THR A 199 3.99 14.61 -2.61
N ILE A 200 3.65 13.49 -3.24
CA ILE A 200 3.22 13.47 -4.66
C ILE A 200 1.84 14.13 -4.78
N ALA A 201 0.89 13.74 -3.95
CA ALA A 201 -0.48 14.25 -3.99
C ALA A 201 -0.54 15.77 -3.76
N SER A 202 0.35 16.33 -2.94
CA SER A 202 0.42 17.79 -2.70
C SER A 202 0.78 18.62 -3.94
N ARG A 203 1.24 17.98 -5.00
CA ARG A 203 1.60 18.62 -6.28
C ARG A 203 0.56 18.44 -7.38
N LEU A 204 -0.46 17.61 -7.11
CA LEU A 204 -1.54 17.36 -8.05
C LEU A 204 -2.60 18.44 -7.95
N THR A 205 -3.06 18.91 -9.10
CA THR A 205 -4.27 19.76 -9.19
C THR A 205 -5.53 18.88 -9.10
N PRO A 206 -6.71 19.46 -8.81
CA PRO A 206 -7.96 18.72 -8.89
C PRO A 206 -8.22 18.09 -10.27
N GLU A 207 -7.75 18.75 -11.32
CA GLU A 207 -7.83 18.23 -12.68
C GLU A 207 -6.92 17.01 -12.89
N ASP A 208 -5.65 17.06 -12.44
CA ASP A 208 -4.75 15.91 -12.46
C ASP A 208 -5.36 14.70 -11.76
N ILE A 209 -5.94 14.92 -10.58
CA ILE A 209 -6.56 13.86 -9.78
C ILE A 209 -7.71 13.21 -10.55
N ARG A 210 -8.59 14.01 -11.16
CA ARG A 210 -9.71 13.51 -11.98
C ARG A 210 -9.21 12.72 -13.19
N ASN A 211 -8.26 13.27 -13.93
CA ASN A 211 -7.72 12.67 -15.15
C ASN A 211 -7.00 11.35 -14.87
N LEU A 212 -6.14 11.33 -13.82
CA LEU A 212 -5.49 10.10 -13.34
C LEU A 212 -6.52 9.04 -12.90
N ALA A 213 -7.54 9.43 -12.16
CA ALA A 213 -8.55 8.50 -11.66
C ALA A 213 -9.35 7.86 -12.81
N SER A 214 -9.67 8.64 -13.85
CA SER A 214 -10.31 8.11 -15.05
C SER A 214 -9.42 7.13 -15.78
N TYR A 215 -8.16 7.49 -16.02
CA TYR A 215 -7.20 6.60 -16.68
C TYR A 215 -7.04 5.27 -15.93
N LEU A 216 -6.87 5.32 -14.60
CA LEU A 216 -6.67 4.14 -13.77
C LEU A 216 -7.89 3.20 -13.75
N GLN A 217 -9.10 3.74 -13.86
CA GLN A 217 -10.32 2.94 -13.96
C GLN A 217 -10.34 2.09 -15.23
N GLY A 218 -9.86 2.62 -16.34
CA GLY A 218 -9.77 1.91 -17.61
C GLY A 218 -8.48 1.10 -17.83
N LEU A 219 -7.49 1.25 -16.96
CA LEU A 219 -6.20 0.57 -17.09
C LEU A 219 -6.32 -0.90 -16.70
N ARG A 220 -5.91 -1.81 -17.64
CA ARG A 220 -5.98 -3.28 -17.47
C ARG A 220 -4.66 -3.97 -17.78
#